data_a262e4c2dce784597fa7857e60fb2331
#
_entry.id   a262e4c2dce784597fa7857e60fb2331
#
_cell.length_a   1.000
_cell.length_b   1.000
_cell.length_c   1.000
_cell.angle_alpha   90.00
_cell.angle_beta   90.00
_cell.angle_gamma   90.00
#
_symmetry.space_group_name_H-M   'P 1'
#
loop_
_entity.id
_entity.type
_entity.pdbx_description
1 polymer ?
#
loop_
_entity_poly.entity_id
_entity_poly.type
_entity_poly.pdbx_seq_one_letter_code
_entity_poly.pdbx_strand_id
1 'polypeptide(L)'
;MNILLISPKYDSYIVAPHLGLGYLSSTLKKYGHKVKVLDGLREEIVYNPEDWDIVGVSAMSTYFPECCKDVEKAKSYGLKTIIGGPHIICDPEQSLIDSQADYAASGEGERTLTQLASGKEPSQVEGLVYWKDGKPKRSNPDLKSLFEQ
;
A
#
# COMPACT_ATOMS: atom_id res chain seq x y z
N MET A 1 -2.69 14.30 2.51
CA MET A 1 -3.44 13.13 1.99
C MET A 1 -4.02 12.33 3.14
N ASN A 2 -5.19 11.78 2.98
CA ASN A 2 -5.84 10.91 3.96
C ASN A 2 -5.64 9.46 3.55
N ILE A 3 -5.00 8.67 4.42
CA ILE A 3 -4.50 7.34 4.10
C ILE A 3 -5.09 6.30 5.06
N LEU A 4 -5.72 5.28 4.52
CA LEU A 4 -6.19 4.12 5.28
C LEU A 4 -5.23 2.96 5.04
N LEU A 5 -4.66 2.42 6.11
CA LEU A 5 -3.78 1.24 6.06
C LEU A 5 -4.52 0.04 6.64
N ILE A 6 -4.51 -1.07 5.93
CA ILE A 6 -5.26 -2.27 6.28
C ILE A 6 -4.33 -3.47 6.42
N SER A 7 -4.46 -4.18 7.54
CA SER A 7 -4.03 -5.57 7.68
C SER A 7 -5.26 -6.47 7.47
N PRO A 8 -5.28 -7.31 6.41
CA PRO A 8 -6.44 -8.13 6.11
C PRO A 8 -6.82 -9.09 7.23
N LYS A 9 -8.10 -9.46 7.30
CA LYS A 9 -8.56 -10.54 8.14
C LYS A 9 -8.14 -11.88 7.52
N TYR A 10 -7.48 -12.73 8.31
CA TYR A 10 -7.06 -14.07 7.90
C TYR A 10 -7.13 -15.03 9.10
N ASP A 11 -7.08 -16.33 8.83
CA ASP A 11 -7.06 -17.33 9.89
C ASP A 11 -5.72 -17.30 10.64
N SER A 12 -5.77 -16.99 11.92
CA SER A 12 -4.59 -16.95 12.76
C SER A 12 -4.97 -17.30 14.20
N TYR A 13 -4.13 -18.09 14.84
CA TYR A 13 -4.21 -18.38 16.29
C TYR A 13 -3.50 -17.32 17.12
N ILE A 14 -2.71 -16.46 16.50
CA ILE A 14 -1.94 -15.42 17.17
C ILE A 14 -2.43 -14.06 16.68
N VAL A 15 -2.92 -13.25 17.61
CA VAL A 15 -3.29 -11.86 17.35
C VAL A 15 -2.21 -10.96 17.92
N ALA A 16 -1.39 -10.39 17.07
CA ALA A 16 -0.34 -9.45 17.42
C ALA A 16 -0.48 -8.15 16.60
N PRO A 17 -0.06 -7.00 17.17
CA PRO A 17 -0.05 -5.75 16.40
C PRO A 17 0.78 -5.86 15.14
N HIS A 18 0.32 -5.26 14.04
CA HIS A 18 1.08 -5.20 12.81
C HIS A 18 2.11 -4.06 12.90
N LEU A 19 3.33 -4.39 13.33
CA LEU A 19 4.38 -3.40 13.58
C LEU A 19 4.77 -2.62 12.32
N GLY A 20 4.83 -3.27 11.16
CA GLY A 20 5.15 -2.63 9.90
C GLY A 20 4.18 -1.51 9.54
N LEU A 21 2.88 -1.74 9.71
CA LEU A 21 1.86 -0.70 9.49
C LEU A 21 1.93 0.40 10.55
N GLY A 22 2.29 0.05 11.78
CA GLY A 22 2.50 1.03 12.85
C GLY A 22 3.64 1.99 12.53
N TYR A 23 4.78 1.49 12.08
CA TYR A 23 5.91 2.31 11.66
C TYR A 23 5.57 3.17 10.44
N LEU A 24 4.92 2.59 9.45
CA LEU A 24 4.47 3.30 8.26
C LEU A 24 3.52 4.45 8.62
N SER A 25 2.54 4.18 9.47
CA SER A 25 1.60 5.19 9.98
C SER A 25 2.33 6.33 10.68
N SER A 26 3.27 6.02 11.57
CA SER A 26 4.06 7.03 12.30
C SER A 26 4.87 7.90 11.35
N THR A 27 5.49 7.29 10.35
CA THR A 27 6.28 8.03 9.34
C THR A 27 5.39 8.97 8.54
N LEU A 28 4.26 8.50 8.03
CA LEU A 28 3.34 9.32 7.25
C LEU A 28 2.76 10.48 8.05
N LYS A 29 2.44 10.27 9.32
CA LYS A 29 1.95 11.34 10.22
C LYS A 29 2.99 12.44 10.43
N LYS A 30 4.29 12.09 10.49
CA LYS A 30 5.37 13.08 10.57
C LYS A 30 5.41 14.01 9.36
N TYR A 31 4.99 13.53 8.20
CA TYR A 31 4.92 14.33 6.98
C TYR A 31 3.56 15.03 6.78
N GLY A 32 2.73 15.06 7.82
CA GLY A 32 1.48 15.82 7.83
C GLY A 32 0.26 15.11 7.25
N HIS A 33 0.35 13.80 7.00
CA HIS A 33 -0.78 13.03 6.49
C HIS A 33 -1.69 12.55 7.62
N LYS A 34 -3.00 12.45 7.33
CA LYS A 34 -3.97 11.79 8.20
C LYS A 34 -3.93 10.29 7.90
N VAL A 35 -3.64 9.47 8.91
CA VAL A 35 -3.49 8.03 8.74
C VAL A 35 -4.30 7.27 9.78
N LYS A 36 -5.03 6.27 9.33
CA LYS A 36 -5.70 5.30 10.20
C LYS A 36 -5.25 3.89 9.81
N VAL A 37 -5.02 3.05 10.81
CA VAL A 37 -4.69 1.63 10.63
C VAL A 37 -5.88 0.80 11.11
N LEU A 38 -6.36 -0.11 10.25
CA LEU A 38 -7.38 -1.10 10.58
C LEU A 38 -6.76 -2.50 10.55
N ASP A 39 -6.88 -3.21 11.67
CA ASP A 39 -6.44 -4.59 11.79
C ASP A 39 -7.65 -5.53 11.72
N GLY A 40 -7.78 -6.26 10.62
CA GLY A 40 -8.89 -7.17 10.36
C GLY A 40 -9.00 -8.33 11.34
N LEU A 41 -7.94 -8.64 12.12
CA LEU A 41 -7.99 -9.62 13.20
C LEU A 41 -8.68 -9.10 14.46
N ARG A 42 -8.79 -7.78 14.62
CA ARG A 42 -9.30 -7.12 15.82
C ARG A 42 -10.61 -6.39 15.60
N GLU A 43 -10.87 -5.96 14.38
CA GLU A 43 -12.00 -5.10 14.06
C GLU A 43 -12.50 -5.35 12.64
N GLU A 44 -13.74 -4.93 12.37
CA GLU A 44 -14.28 -4.97 11.03
C GLU A 44 -13.62 -3.89 10.16
N ILE A 45 -13.25 -4.27 8.93
CA ILE A 45 -12.71 -3.32 7.97
C ILE A 45 -13.86 -2.59 7.30
N VAL A 46 -13.99 -1.30 7.60
CA VAL A 46 -15.03 -0.43 7.07
C VAL A 46 -14.40 0.63 6.18
N TYR A 47 -14.91 0.76 4.97
CA TYR A 47 -14.47 1.76 4.01
C TYR A 47 -15.47 2.93 3.99
N ASN A 48 -14.96 4.12 4.31
CA ASN A 48 -15.69 5.37 4.15
C ASN A 48 -15.02 6.16 3.02
N PRO A 49 -15.47 6.01 1.77
CA PRO A 49 -14.74 6.54 0.61
C PRO A 49 -14.55 8.06 0.63
N GLU A 50 -15.40 8.78 1.33
CA GLU A 50 -15.30 10.23 1.47
C GLU A 50 -14.14 10.67 2.40
N ASP A 51 -13.68 9.76 3.27
CA ASP A 51 -12.66 10.06 4.28
C ASP A 51 -11.23 9.80 3.78
N TRP A 52 -11.06 9.03 2.70
CA TRP A 52 -9.76 8.51 2.29
C TRP A 52 -9.42 8.85 0.84
N ASP A 53 -8.14 9.14 0.62
CA ASP A 53 -7.58 9.36 -0.72
C ASP A 53 -6.96 8.08 -1.28
N ILE A 54 -6.33 7.28 -0.42
CA ILE A 54 -5.68 6.03 -0.80
C ILE A 54 -5.80 4.98 0.31
N VAL A 55 -5.93 3.73 -0.10
CA VAL A 55 -5.95 2.56 0.80
C VAL A 55 -4.70 1.73 0.56
N GLY A 56 -3.90 1.54 1.59
CA GLY A 56 -2.75 0.64 1.58
C GLY A 56 -3.11 -0.70 2.23
N VAL A 57 -2.86 -1.80 1.54
CA VAL A 57 -3.14 -3.14 2.04
C VAL A 57 -1.84 -3.92 2.19
N SER A 58 -1.59 -4.44 3.39
CA SER A 58 -0.44 -5.27 3.68
C SER A 58 -0.68 -6.71 3.22
N ALA A 59 0.31 -7.33 2.60
CA ALA A 59 0.19 -8.69 2.10
C ALA A 59 1.38 -9.57 2.50
N MET A 60 1.04 -10.74 3.05
CA MET A 60 1.94 -11.88 3.18
C MET A 60 1.42 -13.02 2.31
N SER A 61 2.31 -13.96 1.93
CA SER A 61 1.94 -15.07 1.04
C SER A 61 0.80 -15.92 1.60
N THR A 62 0.75 -16.08 2.93
CA THR A 62 -0.27 -16.88 3.63
C THR A 62 -1.68 -16.30 3.53
N TYR A 63 -1.82 -14.99 3.31
CA TYR A 63 -3.13 -14.34 3.20
C TYR A 63 -3.25 -13.37 2.02
N PHE A 64 -2.48 -13.60 0.97
CA PHE A 64 -2.55 -12.77 -0.23
C PHE A 64 -3.95 -12.77 -0.89
N PRO A 65 -4.70 -13.90 -0.94
CA PRO A 65 -6.08 -13.86 -1.44
C PRO A 65 -6.99 -12.89 -0.69
N GLU A 66 -6.83 -12.78 0.64
CA GLU A 66 -7.58 -11.83 1.46
C GLU A 66 -7.17 -10.38 1.14
N CYS A 67 -5.88 -10.15 0.90
CA CYS A 67 -5.39 -8.86 0.41
C CYS A 67 -6.07 -8.46 -0.91
N CYS A 68 -6.15 -9.37 -1.86
CA CYS A 68 -6.80 -9.13 -3.15
C CYS A 68 -8.29 -8.77 -2.99
N LYS A 69 -8.99 -9.43 -2.07
CA LYS A 69 -10.40 -9.11 -1.77
C LYS A 69 -10.55 -7.71 -1.19
N ASP A 70 -9.67 -7.31 -0.29
CA ASP A 70 -9.70 -5.95 0.27
C ASP A 70 -9.39 -4.88 -0.78
N VAL A 71 -8.45 -5.14 -1.68
CA VAL A 71 -8.16 -4.27 -2.82
C VAL A 71 -9.40 -4.13 -3.72
N GLU A 72 -10.02 -5.23 -4.10
CA GLU A 72 -11.23 -5.23 -4.93
C GLU A 72 -12.35 -4.41 -4.27
N LYS A 73 -12.57 -4.61 -2.99
CA LYS A 73 -13.59 -3.89 -2.24
C LYS A 73 -13.31 -2.38 -2.16
N ALA A 74 -12.07 -1.99 -1.87
CA ALA A 74 -11.68 -0.59 -1.86
C ALA A 74 -11.86 0.07 -3.23
N LYS A 75 -11.49 -0.62 -4.29
CA LYS A 75 -11.66 -0.12 -5.66
C LYS A 75 -13.14 -0.01 -6.05
N SER A 76 -14.02 -0.87 -5.54
CA SER A 76 -15.44 -0.78 -5.78
C SER A 76 -16.07 0.52 -5.24
N TYR A 77 -15.42 1.13 -4.26
CA TYR A 77 -15.78 2.45 -3.72
C TYR A 77 -15.06 3.62 -4.44
N GLY A 78 -14.31 3.35 -5.49
CA GLY A 78 -13.57 4.37 -6.23
C GLY A 78 -12.27 4.84 -5.56
N LEU A 79 -11.79 4.12 -4.56
CA LEU A 79 -10.55 4.46 -3.85
C LEU A 79 -9.32 3.98 -4.62
N LYS A 80 -8.25 4.79 -4.58
CA LYS A 80 -6.92 4.36 -5.03
C LYS A 80 -6.36 3.34 -4.05
N THR A 81 -5.61 2.35 -4.57
CA THR A 81 -5.07 1.26 -3.77
C THR A 81 -3.58 1.06 -4.00
N ILE A 82 -2.87 0.72 -2.92
CA ILE A 82 -1.47 0.31 -2.95
C ILE A 82 -1.29 -0.94 -2.09
N ILE A 83 -0.58 -1.92 -2.62
CA ILE A 83 -0.22 -3.13 -1.90
C ILE A 83 1.26 -3.12 -1.52
N GLY A 84 1.58 -3.69 -0.38
CA GLY A 84 2.96 -3.80 0.11
C GLY A 84 3.10 -4.97 1.06
N GLY A 85 4.34 -5.23 1.47
CA GLY A 85 4.65 -6.31 2.40
C GLY A 85 5.48 -7.44 1.78
N PRO A 86 5.81 -8.48 2.57
CA PRO A 86 6.74 -9.53 2.16
C PRO A 86 6.36 -10.26 0.87
N HIS A 87 5.08 -10.54 0.65
CA HIS A 87 4.62 -11.20 -0.58
C HIS A 87 4.92 -10.36 -1.83
N ILE A 88 4.71 -9.06 -1.72
CA ILE A 88 4.84 -8.13 -2.84
C ILE A 88 6.31 -7.99 -3.26
N ILE A 89 7.23 -7.98 -2.30
CA ILE A 89 8.67 -7.85 -2.56
C ILE A 89 9.19 -9.02 -3.39
N CYS A 90 8.61 -10.22 -3.25
CA CYS A 90 9.03 -11.41 -4.00
C CYS A 90 8.74 -11.30 -5.50
N ASP A 91 7.58 -10.77 -5.87
CA ASP A 91 7.18 -10.57 -7.27
C ASP A 91 6.18 -9.42 -7.37
N PRO A 92 6.64 -8.16 -7.35
CA PRO A 92 5.76 -7.02 -7.30
C PRO A 92 4.92 -6.83 -8.58
N GLU A 93 5.45 -7.15 -9.76
CA GLU A 93 4.72 -7.02 -11.01
C GLU A 93 3.56 -8.04 -11.09
N GLN A 94 3.82 -9.29 -10.75
CA GLN A 94 2.77 -10.32 -10.75
C GLN A 94 1.73 -10.05 -9.66
N SER A 95 2.18 -9.58 -8.50
CA SER A 95 1.27 -9.20 -7.41
C SER A 95 0.33 -8.06 -7.81
N LEU A 96 0.83 -7.09 -8.58
CA LEU A 96 0.01 -6.01 -9.11
C LEU A 96 -1.06 -6.56 -10.07
N ILE A 97 -0.68 -7.48 -10.95
CA ILE A 97 -1.62 -8.14 -11.87
C ILE A 97 -2.68 -8.92 -11.10
N ASP A 98 -2.26 -9.75 -10.16
CA ASP A 98 -3.17 -10.62 -9.41
C ASP A 98 -4.15 -9.84 -8.52
N SER A 99 -3.70 -8.78 -7.90
CA SER A 99 -4.52 -7.95 -7.02
C SER A 99 -5.34 -6.90 -7.76
N GLN A 100 -4.90 -6.46 -8.93
CA GLN A 100 -5.45 -5.33 -9.67
C GLN A 100 -5.41 -4.01 -8.87
N ALA A 101 -4.52 -3.91 -7.89
CA ALA A 101 -4.26 -2.65 -7.21
C ALA A 101 -3.75 -1.59 -8.19
N ASP A 102 -3.82 -0.33 -7.80
CA ASP A 102 -3.28 0.76 -8.63
C ASP A 102 -1.76 0.81 -8.55
N TYR A 103 -1.21 0.46 -7.39
CA TYR A 103 0.24 0.49 -7.11
C TYR A 103 0.69 -0.69 -6.28
N ALA A 104 1.97 -1.06 -6.41
CA ALA A 104 2.64 -2.01 -5.54
C ALA A 104 3.98 -1.42 -5.05
N ALA A 105 4.28 -1.60 -3.77
CA ALA A 105 5.56 -1.21 -3.18
C ALA A 105 6.51 -2.41 -3.22
N SER A 106 7.60 -2.29 -3.99
CA SER A 106 8.60 -3.35 -4.16
C SER A 106 9.74 -3.30 -3.13
N GLY A 107 9.70 -2.34 -2.22
CA GLY A 107 10.72 -2.14 -1.20
C GLY A 107 10.13 -1.64 0.12
N GLU A 108 10.83 -0.73 0.78
CA GLU A 108 10.37 -0.12 2.03
C GLU A 108 9.16 0.78 1.79
N GLY A 109 8.01 0.34 2.31
CA GLY A 109 6.75 1.05 2.13
C GLY A 109 6.75 2.49 2.64
N GLU A 110 7.51 2.77 3.70
CA GLU A 110 7.63 4.10 4.29
C GLU A 110 8.12 5.13 3.26
N ARG A 111 9.16 4.80 2.53
CA ARG A 111 9.74 5.69 1.52
C ARG A 111 8.83 5.80 0.30
N THR A 112 8.37 4.67 -0.20
CA THR A 112 7.50 4.60 -1.38
C THR A 112 6.20 5.39 -1.14
N LEU A 113 5.51 5.10 -0.06
CA LEU A 113 4.21 5.72 0.20
C LEU A 113 4.33 7.20 0.58
N THR A 114 5.39 7.58 1.30
CA THR A 114 5.66 8.99 1.61
C THR A 114 5.87 9.81 0.34
N GLN A 115 6.65 9.31 -0.60
CA GLN A 115 6.90 9.99 -1.88
C GLN A 115 5.63 10.06 -2.72
N LEU A 116 4.87 8.97 -2.81
CA LEU A 116 3.61 8.95 -3.55
C LEU A 116 2.59 9.93 -2.93
N ALA A 117 2.46 9.94 -1.62
CA ALA A 117 1.56 10.82 -0.89
C ALA A 117 1.94 12.30 -1.01
N SER A 118 3.21 12.61 -1.24
CA SER A 118 3.68 13.99 -1.45
C SER A 118 3.34 14.54 -2.84
N GLY A 119 2.76 13.71 -3.71
CA GLY A 119 2.40 14.11 -5.07
C GLY A 119 3.48 13.89 -6.12
N LYS A 120 4.54 13.15 -5.80
CA LYS A 120 5.58 12.82 -6.76
C LYS A 120 5.02 11.93 -7.86
N GLU A 121 5.45 12.16 -9.11
CA GLU A 121 5.04 11.34 -10.25
C GLU A 121 5.38 9.87 -10.02
N PRO A 122 4.47 8.91 -10.31
CA PRO A 122 4.72 7.49 -10.07
C PRO A 122 6.03 6.97 -10.64
N SER A 123 6.44 7.43 -11.82
CA SER A 123 7.70 7.04 -12.44
C SER A 123 8.94 7.45 -11.63
N GLN A 124 8.80 8.42 -10.74
CA GLN A 124 9.88 8.98 -9.91
C GLN A 124 9.81 8.54 -8.44
N VAL A 125 8.79 7.77 -8.06
CA VAL A 125 8.66 7.25 -6.69
C VAL A 125 9.54 6.02 -6.53
N GLU A 126 10.42 6.03 -5.52
CA GLU A 126 11.29 4.89 -5.25
C GLU A 126 10.50 3.63 -4.90
N GLY A 127 10.88 2.50 -5.51
CA GLY A 127 10.32 1.20 -5.18
C GLY A 127 8.85 1.03 -5.56
N LEU A 128 8.34 1.84 -6.48
CA LEU A 128 6.96 1.73 -6.94
C LEU A 128 6.84 0.89 -8.20
N VAL A 129 5.80 0.07 -8.25
CA VAL A 129 5.32 -0.56 -9.49
C VAL A 129 3.94 0.01 -9.78
N TYR A 130 3.73 0.44 -11.00
CA TYR A 130 2.51 1.10 -11.46
C TYR A 130 2.11 0.63 -12.85
N TRP A 131 0.90 0.95 -13.28
CA TRP A 131 0.40 0.58 -14.59
C TRP A 131 0.84 1.60 -15.65
N LYS A 132 1.41 1.10 -16.74
CA LYS A 132 1.70 1.89 -17.94
C LYS A 132 1.34 1.07 -19.17
N ASP A 133 0.49 1.64 -20.04
CA ASP A 133 0.01 0.98 -21.26
C ASP A 133 -0.59 -0.41 -20.98
N GLY A 134 -1.32 -0.53 -19.88
CA GLY A 134 -1.97 -1.77 -19.46
C GLY A 134 -1.06 -2.84 -18.88
N LYS A 135 0.20 -2.51 -18.57
CA LYS A 135 1.20 -3.42 -18.02
C LYS A 135 1.86 -2.86 -16.78
N PRO A 136 2.27 -3.71 -15.81
CA PRO A 136 3.08 -3.26 -14.68
C PRO A 136 4.44 -2.73 -15.16
N LYS A 137 4.83 -1.59 -14.60
CA LYS A 137 6.13 -0.99 -14.84
C LYS A 137 6.78 -0.58 -13.52
N ARG A 138 8.05 -0.92 -13.33
CA ARG A 138 8.84 -0.43 -12.20
C ARG A 138 9.21 1.03 -12.43
N SER A 139 9.11 1.83 -11.38
CA SER A 139 9.61 3.20 -11.38
C SER A 139 11.13 3.20 -11.58
N ASN A 140 11.61 4.24 -12.22
CA ASN A 140 13.04 4.47 -12.43
C ASN A 140 13.35 5.92 -12.05
N PRO A 141 13.44 6.23 -10.74
CA PRO A 141 13.69 7.59 -10.27
C PRO A 141 15.05 8.08 -10.76
N ASP A 142 15.10 9.36 -11.13
CA ASP A 142 16.34 10.00 -11.51
C ASP A 142 17.29 10.03 -10.31
N LEU A 143 18.53 9.55 -10.49
CA LEU A 143 19.54 9.48 -9.42
C LEU A 143 19.77 10.84 -8.74
N LYS A 144 19.63 11.95 -9.46
CA LYS A 144 19.71 13.29 -8.87
C LYS A 144 18.63 13.55 -7.85
N SER A 145 17.42 13.04 -8.07
CA SER A 145 16.29 13.24 -7.14
C SER A 145 16.47 12.47 -5.83
N LEU A 146 17.32 11.44 -5.82
CA LEU A 146 17.61 10.65 -4.63
C LEU A 146 18.51 11.39 -3.62
N PHE A 147 19.31 12.34 -4.11
CA PHE A 147 20.26 13.10 -3.30
C PHE A 147 19.77 14.48 -2.90
N GLU A 148 18.63 14.93 -3.42
CA GLU A 148 18.02 16.23 -3.12
C GLU A 148 16.99 16.19 -1.99
N GLN A 149 16.92 15.06 -1.27
CA GLN A 149 15.98 14.87 -0.14
C GLN A 149 16.63 15.21 1.21
#